data_f7709bb33463ceebefcf4eab4ab513d3
#
_entry.id   f7709bb33463ceebefcf4eab4ab513d3
#
_cell.length_a   1.000
_cell.length_b   1.000
_cell.length_c   1.000
_cell.angle_alpha   90.00
_cell.angle_beta   90.00
_cell.angle_gamma   90.00
#
_symmetry.space_group_name_H-M   'P 1'
#
loop_
_entity.id
_entity.type
_entity.pdbx_description
1 polymer ?
#
loop_
_entity_poly.entity_id
_entity_poly.type
_entity_poly.pdbx_seq_one_letter_code
_entity_poly.pdbx_strand_id
1 'polypeptide(L)'
;TAENLQLVADGRPGGRAATAEALDLFPVLREVSGRRAGLLSGGQRQQLAIARALITRPKLLLLDEPTEGIQPSVVTEIEETVLALTRRGGLGVLLVEQHVGFAMRAAQHYYVLEAGRVTSSGEGGTAAEQTVRTALSV
;
A
#
# COMPACT_ATOMS: atom_id res chain seq x y z
N THR A 1 14.03 -8.52 10.47
CA THR A 1 13.00 -8.49 9.41
C THR A 1 12.24 -9.81 9.36
N ALA A 2 12.91 -10.96 9.18
CA ALA A 2 12.25 -12.27 9.14
C ALA A 2 11.38 -12.54 10.39
N GLU A 3 11.88 -12.29 11.59
CA GLU A 3 11.13 -12.46 12.84
C GLU A 3 9.83 -11.64 12.87
N ASN A 4 9.82 -10.45 12.28
CA ASN A 4 8.62 -9.60 12.19
C ASN A 4 7.53 -10.24 11.31
N LEU A 5 7.91 -10.90 10.22
CA LEU A 5 6.98 -11.63 9.36
C LEU A 5 6.51 -12.93 10.04
N GLN A 6 7.45 -13.64 10.65
CA GLN A 6 7.17 -14.87 11.40
C GLN A 6 6.15 -14.65 12.53
N LEU A 7 6.36 -13.59 13.34
CA LEU A 7 5.47 -13.26 14.46
C LEU A 7 4.01 -13.06 14.01
N VAL A 8 3.80 -12.48 12.83
CA VAL A 8 2.45 -12.29 12.29
C VAL A 8 1.88 -13.59 11.69
N ALA A 9 2.75 -14.42 11.12
CA ALA A 9 2.36 -15.70 10.50
C ALA A 9 2.06 -16.80 11.52
N ASP A 10 2.75 -16.77 12.70
CA ASP A 10 2.61 -17.79 13.73
C ASP A 10 1.19 -17.88 14.28
N GLY A 11 0.72 -19.09 14.46
CA GLY A 11 -0.63 -19.38 14.94
C GLY A 11 -1.76 -19.11 13.94
N ARG A 12 -1.45 -18.73 12.69
CA ARG A 12 -2.46 -18.49 11.65
C ARG A 12 -2.49 -19.64 10.65
N PRO A 13 -3.68 -20.19 10.32
CA PRO A 13 -3.82 -21.15 9.22
C PRO A 13 -3.27 -20.54 7.92
N GLY A 14 -2.35 -21.25 7.25
CA GLY A 14 -1.75 -20.78 6.01
C GLY A 14 -0.71 -19.66 6.15
N GLY A 15 -0.24 -19.32 7.37
CA GLY A 15 0.70 -18.24 7.63
C GLY A 15 2.00 -18.35 6.81
N ARG A 16 2.55 -19.55 6.64
CA ARG A 16 3.74 -19.78 5.77
C ARG A 16 3.48 -19.41 4.30
N ALA A 17 2.33 -19.84 3.76
CA ALA A 17 1.97 -19.52 2.38
C ALA A 17 1.75 -18.01 2.22
N ALA A 18 1.06 -17.37 3.16
CA ALA A 18 0.86 -15.92 3.16
C ALA A 18 2.19 -15.14 3.25
N THR A 19 3.16 -15.64 4.03
CA THR A 19 4.50 -15.04 4.10
C THR A 19 5.23 -15.17 2.76
N ALA A 20 5.17 -16.32 2.12
CA ALA A 20 5.78 -16.51 0.80
C ALA A 20 5.19 -15.55 -0.24
N GLU A 21 3.86 -15.42 -0.29
CA GLU A 21 3.16 -14.48 -1.17
C GLU A 21 3.54 -13.00 -0.90
N ALA A 22 3.64 -12.62 0.38
CA ALA A 22 4.07 -11.27 0.75
C ALA A 22 5.53 -10.99 0.33
N LEU A 23 6.40 -11.99 0.43
CA LEU A 23 7.80 -11.88 -0.03
C LEU A 23 7.93 -11.90 -1.56
N ASP A 24 6.97 -12.45 -2.29
CA ASP A 24 6.93 -12.36 -3.76
C ASP A 24 6.49 -10.95 -4.21
N LEU A 25 5.64 -10.28 -3.43
CA LEU A 25 5.27 -8.88 -3.65
C LEU A 25 6.41 -7.90 -3.30
N PHE A 26 7.22 -8.23 -2.32
CA PHE A 26 8.34 -7.40 -1.84
C PHE A 26 9.65 -8.20 -1.76
N PRO A 27 10.29 -8.50 -2.88
CA PRO A 27 11.50 -9.35 -2.93
C PRO A 27 12.65 -8.83 -2.07
N VAL A 28 12.81 -7.50 -1.95
CA VAL A 28 13.84 -6.87 -1.13
C VAL A 28 13.79 -7.32 0.34
N LEU A 29 12.61 -7.72 0.85
CA LEU A 29 12.49 -8.22 2.22
C LEU A 29 13.19 -9.57 2.43
N ARG A 30 13.41 -10.37 1.35
CA ARG A 30 14.24 -11.58 1.40
C ARG A 30 15.71 -11.21 1.59
N GLU A 31 16.19 -10.21 0.87
CA GLU A 31 17.58 -9.75 0.92
C GLU A 31 17.95 -9.19 2.30
N VAL A 32 17.01 -8.50 2.94
CA VAL A 32 17.21 -7.90 4.27
C VAL A 32 16.63 -8.74 5.40
N SER A 33 16.33 -10.02 5.17
CA SER A 33 15.66 -10.91 6.14
C SER A 33 16.40 -11.01 7.48
N GLY A 34 17.75 -11.04 7.46
CA GLY A 34 18.58 -11.07 8.66
C GLY A 34 18.78 -9.72 9.35
N ARG A 35 18.35 -8.59 8.75
CA ARG A 35 18.51 -7.26 9.36
C ARG A 35 17.45 -7.01 10.43
N ARG A 36 17.83 -6.27 11.47
CA ARG A 36 16.86 -5.73 12.43
C ARG A 36 15.97 -4.70 11.74
N ALA A 37 14.65 -4.75 12.00
CA ALA A 37 13.69 -3.86 11.35
C ALA A 37 13.99 -2.36 11.56
N GLY A 38 14.55 -1.99 12.71
CA GLY A 38 14.98 -0.61 13.00
C GLY A 38 16.14 -0.10 12.15
N LEU A 39 16.89 -0.99 11.48
CA LEU A 39 17.99 -0.64 10.58
C LEU A 39 17.62 -0.64 9.09
N LEU A 40 16.36 -0.85 8.78
CA LEU A 40 15.83 -0.78 7.42
C LEU A 40 15.71 0.68 6.96
N SER A 41 15.79 0.91 5.65
CA SER A 41 15.44 2.20 5.06
C SER A 41 13.95 2.52 5.26
N GLY A 42 13.53 3.77 5.04
CA GLY A 42 12.12 4.17 5.09
C GLY A 42 11.24 3.29 4.20
N GLY A 43 11.63 3.14 2.93
CA GLY A 43 10.90 2.30 1.98
C GLY A 43 10.86 0.82 2.37
N GLN A 44 11.97 0.25 2.85
CA GLN A 44 11.98 -1.14 3.33
C GLN A 44 11.09 -1.34 4.57
N ARG A 45 11.03 -0.35 5.47
CA ARG A 45 10.09 -0.40 6.61
C ARG A 45 8.64 -0.36 6.15
N GLN A 46 8.34 0.47 5.17
CA GLN A 46 6.99 0.58 4.60
C GLN A 46 6.57 -0.74 3.92
N GLN A 47 7.44 -1.30 3.07
CA GLN A 47 7.21 -2.61 2.45
C GLN A 47 7.01 -3.72 3.50
N LEU A 48 7.80 -3.71 4.57
CA LEU A 48 7.64 -4.66 5.69
C LEU A 48 6.28 -4.48 6.38
N ALA A 49 5.83 -3.24 6.60
CA ALA A 49 4.54 -2.96 7.22
C ALA A 49 3.38 -3.48 6.37
N ILE A 50 3.40 -3.22 5.07
CA ILE A 50 2.38 -3.72 4.12
C ILE A 50 2.42 -5.26 4.07
N ALA A 51 3.61 -5.86 3.96
CA ALA A 51 3.77 -7.32 3.96
C ALA A 51 3.16 -7.97 5.20
N ARG A 52 3.43 -7.42 6.38
CA ARG A 52 2.86 -7.88 7.65
C ARG A 52 1.33 -7.81 7.66
N ALA A 53 0.76 -6.73 7.15
CA ALA A 53 -0.69 -6.58 7.02
C ALA A 53 -1.27 -7.66 6.09
N LEU A 54 -0.65 -7.91 4.94
CA LEU A 54 -1.11 -8.90 3.97
C LEU A 54 -1.07 -10.35 4.48
N ILE A 55 -0.08 -10.69 5.32
CA ILE A 55 0.01 -12.03 5.95
C ILE A 55 -1.23 -12.34 6.79
N THR A 56 -1.90 -11.33 7.33
CA THR A 56 -3.14 -11.53 8.11
C THR A 56 -4.35 -11.91 7.26
N ARG A 57 -4.22 -11.93 5.92
CA ARG A 57 -5.33 -12.17 4.98
C ARG A 57 -6.51 -11.21 5.23
N PRO A 58 -6.30 -9.89 5.26
CA PRO A 58 -7.35 -8.93 5.55
C PRO A 58 -8.38 -8.91 4.42
N LYS A 59 -9.63 -8.55 4.76
CA LYS A 59 -10.66 -8.21 3.75
C LYS A 59 -10.59 -6.75 3.33
N LEU A 60 -10.01 -5.90 4.17
CA LEU A 60 -9.79 -4.47 3.95
C LEU A 60 -8.40 -4.08 4.41
N LEU A 61 -7.64 -3.43 3.54
CA LEU A 61 -6.34 -2.84 3.82
C LEU A 61 -6.48 -1.32 3.83
N LEU A 62 -6.04 -0.68 4.91
CA LEU A 62 -5.99 0.77 5.05
C LEU A 62 -4.56 1.23 4.85
N LEU A 63 -4.34 2.10 3.87
CA LEU A 63 -3.04 2.69 3.55
C LEU A 63 -3.15 4.21 3.67
N ASP A 64 -2.40 4.78 4.59
CA ASP A 64 -2.33 6.21 4.84
C ASP A 64 -0.96 6.71 4.39
N GLU A 65 -0.94 7.49 3.31
CA GLU A 65 0.24 8.07 2.66
C GLU A 65 1.41 7.06 2.50
N PRO A 66 1.18 5.88 1.88
CA PRO A 66 2.16 4.80 1.87
C PRO A 66 3.45 5.14 1.12
N THR A 67 3.48 6.25 0.38
CA THR A 67 4.63 6.69 -0.42
C THR A 67 5.34 7.92 0.15
N GLU A 68 4.84 8.51 1.25
CA GLU A 68 5.41 9.73 1.83
C GLU A 68 6.83 9.50 2.39
N GLY A 69 7.73 10.43 2.07
CA GLY A 69 9.11 10.43 2.59
C GLY A 69 9.98 9.27 2.11
N ILE A 70 9.59 8.59 1.04
CA ILE A 70 10.28 7.44 0.46
C ILE A 70 11.03 7.83 -0.82
N GLN A 71 12.13 7.15 -1.11
CA GLN A 71 12.88 7.35 -2.35
C GLN A 71 12.03 7.00 -3.59
N PRO A 72 12.14 7.78 -4.70
CA PRO A 72 11.30 7.57 -5.89
C PRO A 72 11.30 6.16 -6.46
N SER A 73 12.44 5.46 -6.44
CA SER A 73 12.51 4.08 -6.93
C SER A 73 11.66 3.10 -6.11
N VAL A 74 11.61 3.30 -4.79
CA VAL A 74 10.80 2.46 -3.90
C VAL A 74 9.33 2.87 -3.91
N VAL A 75 9.04 4.15 -4.16
CA VAL A 75 7.66 4.62 -4.41
C VAL A 75 7.04 3.84 -5.56
N THR A 76 7.73 3.73 -6.69
CA THR A 76 7.25 2.97 -7.86
C THR A 76 6.92 1.52 -7.50
N GLU A 77 7.79 0.84 -6.74
CA GLU A 77 7.55 -0.55 -6.30
C GLU A 77 6.30 -0.68 -5.43
N ILE A 78 6.09 0.27 -4.50
CA ILE A 78 4.89 0.28 -3.64
C ILE A 78 3.64 0.57 -4.47
N GLU A 79 3.67 1.56 -5.36
CA GLU A 79 2.56 1.87 -6.27
C GLU A 79 2.16 0.65 -7.11
N GLU A 80 3.13 -0.01 -7.75
CA GLU A 80 2.89 -1.21 -8.56
C GLU A 80 2.28 -2.34 -7.74
N THR A 81 2.76 -2.53 -6.51
CA THR A 81 2.22 -3.54 -5.60
C THR A 81 0.76 -3.24 -5.22
N VAL A 82 0.45 -2.00 -4.86
CA VAL A 82 -0.93 -1.59 -4.54
C VAL A 82 -1.84 -1.76 -5.74
N LEU A 83 -1.41 -1.35 -6.94
CA LEU A 83 -2.15 -1.57 -8.20
C LEU A 83 -2.41 -3.06 -8.48
N ALA A 84 -1.43 -3.92 -8.22
CA ALA A 84 -1.59 -5.36 -8.37
C ALA A 84 -2.60 -5.94 -7.36
N LEU A 85 -2.59 -5.45 -6.13
CA LEU A 85 -3.53 -5.85 -5.07
C LEU A 85 -4.97 -5.45 -5.40
N THR A 86 -5.20 -4.22 -5.89
CA THR A 86 -6.54 -3.74 -6.25
C THR A 86 -7.15 -4.52 -7.42
N ARG A 87 -6.32 -5.04 -8.33
CA ARG A 87 -6.75 -5.81 -9.51
C ARG A 87 -7.07 -7.27 -9.21
N ARG A 88 -6.47 -7.87 -8.16
CA ARG A 88 -6.65 -9.29 -7.83
C ARG A 88 -8.06 -9.64 -7.35
N GLY A 89 -8.82 -8.66 -6.86
CA GLY A 89 -10.10 -8.88 -6.22
C GLY A 89 -9.99 -9.55 -4.84
N GLY A 90 -11.09 -9.58 -4.09
CA GLY A 90 -11.17 -10.20 -2.77
C GLY A 90 -10.53 -9.39 -1.62
N LEU A 91 -9.83 -8.30 -1.91
CA LEU A 91 -9.26 -7.36 -0.96
C LEU A 91 -9.77 -5.96 -1.26
N GLY A 92 -10.49 -5.35 -0.32
CA GLY A 92 -10.78 -3.91 -0.36
C GLY A 92 -9.52 -3.13 0.04
N VAL A 93 -9.25 -2.02 -0.64
CA VAL A 93 -8.16 -1.10 -0.28
C VAL A 93 -8.75 0.29 -0.09
N LEU A 94 -8.55 0.88 1.08
CA LEU A 94 -8.77 2.30 1.31
C LEU A 94 -7.41 2.99 1.33
N LEU A 95 -7.17 3.81 0.32
CA LEU A 95 -5.93 4.53 0.12
C LEU A 95 -6.15 6.03 0.39
N VAL A 96 -5.39 6.59 1.31
CA VAL A 96 -5.26 8.03 1.52
C VAL A 96 -3.94 8.47 0.90
N GLU A 97 -3.98 9.39 -0.05
CA GLU A 97 -2.82 9.83 -0.81
C GLU A 97 -2.94 11.27 -1.29
N GLN A 98 -1.83 11.98 -1.31
CA GLN A 98 -1.70 13.30 -1.91
C GLN A 98 -1.23 13.23 -3.39
N HIS A 99 -0.60 12.11 -3.76
CA HIS A 99 -0.14 11.87 -5.11
C HIS A 99 -1.32 11.45 -6.01
N VAL A 100 -2.03 12.45 -6.56
CA VAL A 100 -3.28 12.28 -7.32
C VAL A 100 -3.12 11.26 -8.46
N GLY A 101 -2.02 11.32 -9.21
CA GLY A 101 -1.78 10.40 -10.33
C GLY A 101 -1.75 8.94 -9.89
N PHE A 102 -1.13 8.62 -8.76
CA PHE A 102 -1.14 7.28 -8.20
C PHE A 102 -2.54 6.90 -7.69
N ALA A 103 -3.14 7.76 -6.87
CA ALA A 103 -4.47 7.50 -6.31
C ALA A 103 -5.49 7.18 -7.42
N MET A 104 -5.52 7.96 -8.50
CA MET A 104 -6.46 7.75 -9.61
C MET A 104 -6.18 6.48 -10.42
N ARG A 105 -4.92 6.04 -10.54
CA ARG A 105 -4.63 4.74 -11.17
C ARG A 105 -5.08 3.55 -10.32
N ALA A 106 -5.09 3.70 -8.99
CA ALA A 106 -5.44 2.64 -8.04
C ALA A 106 -6.94 2.60 -7.71
N ALA A 107 -7.61 3.75 -7.70
CA ALA A 107 -8.97 3.89 -7.21
C ALA A 107 -10.04 3.49 -8.23
N GLN A 108 -11.08 2.81 -7.74
CA GLN A 108 -12.35 2.63 -8.45
C GLN A 108 -13.32 3.77 -8.13
N HIS A 109 -13.23 4.30 -6.89
CA HIS A 109 -13.98 5.46 -6.42
C HIS A 109 -13.05 6.36 -5.62
N TYR A 110 -13.28 7.66 -5.67
CA TYR A 110 -12.51 8.64 -4.90
C TYR A 110 -13.39 9.59 -4.09
N TYR A 111 -12.80 10.12 -3.05
CA TYR A 111 -13.33 11.22 -2.23
C TYR A 111 -12.22 12.24 -2.04
N VAL A 112 -12.49 13.52 -2.35
CA VAL A 112 -11.59 14.63 -2.01
C VAL A 112 -11.97 15.12 -0.61
N LEU A 113 -10.98 15.12 0.28
CA LEU A 113 -11.15 15.53 1.67
C LEU A 113 -10.43 16.86 1.90
N GLU A 114 -11.16 17.85 2.40
CA GLU A 114 -10.62 19.17 2.72
C GLU A 114 -11.21 19.63 4.05
N ALA A 115 -10.35 20.08 4.97
CA ALA A 115 -10.75 20.55 6.31
C ALA A 115 -11.74 19.60 7.03
N GLY A 116 -11.56 18.29 6.89
CA GLY A 116 -12.39 17.27 7.53
C GLY A 116 -13.75 17.05 6.85
N ARG A 117 -13.96 17.56 5.63
CA ARG A 117 -15.20 17.41 4.86
C ARG A 117 -14.91 16.84 3.47
N VAL A 118 -15.83 16.01 2.97
CA VAL A 118 -15.80 15.57 1.57
C VAL A 118 -16.29 16.72 0.70
N THR A 119 -15.43 17.23 -0.17
CA THR A 119 -15.74 18.34 -1.10
C THR A 119 -16.07 17.86 -2.51
N SER A 120 -15.56 16.68 -2.88
CA SER A 120 -15.85 16.07 -4.18
C SER A 120 -15.76 14.55 -4.06
N SER A 121 -16.48 13.84 -4.92
CA SER A 121 -16.39 12.37 -5.03
C SER A 121 -16.80 11.93 -6.43
N GLY A 122 -16.34 10.75 -6.84
CA GLY A 122 -16.69 10.20 -8.15
C GLY A 122 -16.05 8.84 -8.41
N GLU A 123 -16.20 8.38 -9.64
CA GLU A 123 -15.51 7.20 -10.13
C GLU A 123 -14.02 7.52 -10.34
N GLY A 124 -13.16 6.58 -9.94
CA GLY A 124 -11.71 6.68 -10.12
C GLY A 124 -11.30 6.42 -11.57
N GLY A 125 -10.02 6.21 -11.74
CA GLY A 125 -9.39 6.02 -13.05
C GLY A 125 -8.67 7.28 -13.54
N THR A 126 -7.77 7.10 -14.49
CA THR A 126 -6.90 8.17 -15.00
C THR A 126 -7.68 9.33 -15.64
N ALA A 127 -8.88 9.07 -16.15
CA ALA A 127 -9.75 10.12 -16.72
C ALA A 127 -10.22 11.15 -15.67
N ALA A 128 -10.33 10.75 -14.39
CA ALA A 128 -10.73 11.63 -13.29
C ALA A 128 -9.58 12.51 -12.75
N GLU A 129 -8.33 12.21 -13.11
CA GLU A 129 -7.15 12.87 -12.53
C GLU A 129 -7.20 14.39 -12.65
N GLN A 130 -7.56 14.92 -13.82
CA GLN A 130 -7.60 16.37 -14.04
C GLN A 130 -8.72 17.02 -13.19
N THR A 131 -9.86 16.37 -13.07
CA THR A 131 -10.98 16.86 -12.25
C THR A 131 -10.58 16.95 -10.77
N VAL A 132 -9.90 15.91 -10.27
CA VAL A 132 -9.41 15.88 -8.88
C VAL A 132 -8.34 16.94 -8.64
N ARG A 133 -7.38 17.10 -9.56
CA ARG A 133 -6.34 18.16 -9.48
C ARG A 133 -6.97 19.54 -9.43
N THR A 134 -7.99 19.79 -10.23
CA THR A 134 -8.70 21.08 -10.22
C THR A 134 -9.41 21.31 -8.89
N ALA A 135 -10.06 20.29 -8.34
CA ALA A 135 -10.73 20.37 -7.04
C ALA A 135 -9.77 20.65 -5.86
N LEU A 136 -8.52 20.20 -5.96
CA LEU A 136 -7.48 20.42 -4.94
C LEU A 136 -6.70 21.75 -5.12
N SER A 137 -6.90 22.48 -6.22
CA SER A 137 -6.13 23.67 -6.57
C SER A 137 -6.85 25.00 -6.22
N VAL A 138 -7.94 24.93 -5.49
CA VAL A 138 -8.76 26.10 -5.10
C VAL A 138 -8.37 26.62 -3.74
#